data_eceb7b3ef8a8d82c8a936b63992a1d33
#
_entry.id   eceb7b3ef8a8d82c8a936b63992a1d33
#
_cell.length_a   1.000
_cell.length_b   1.000
_cell.length_c   1.000
_cell.angle_alpha   90.00
_cell.angle_beta   90.00
_cell.angle_gamma   90.00
#
_symmetry.space_group_name_H-M   'P 1'
#
loop_
_entity.id
_entity.type
_entity.pdbx_description
1 polymer ?
#
loop_
_entity_poly.entity_id
_entity_poly.type
_entity_poly.pdbx_seq_one_letter_code
_entity_poly.pdbx_strand_id
1 'polypeptide(L)'
;MVERDSKSTSPIMLCSEAGQDASAKVDALAVALNRPILSVAMGSSEGYTEADRSVAQAAKTGGWVLLRNVHLCSEWLTVLEKRLHGLTPHDGFRLFLTCEISTKLPSSLLRVSEILVAEASTGIKAGLQRLFGSIPAARADRAPAERCRLYGLLSWFNAVVHERLRYTPLGWTKAYEFNESDAACALDVIDQWVDGVAGPRAHVSPEELPWQALRTLLSQSLYGGRIDHPFDQVGKGYLLKLL
;
A
#
# COMPACT_ATOMS: atom_id res chain seq x y z
N MET A 1 -9.93 3.42 -19.93
CA MET A 1 -8.61 4.03 -20.12
C MET A 1 -7.57 2.96 -20.42
N VAL A 2 -7.20 2.09 -19.48
CA VAL A 2 -6.14 1.08 -19.69
C VAL A 2 -6.36 0.13 -20.88
N GLU A 3 -7.57 -0.35 -21.15
CA GLU A 3 -7.83 -1.25 -22.27
C GLU A 3 -7.89 -0.55 -23.64
N ARG A 4 -8.22 0.74 -23.69
CA ARG A 4 -8.40 1.47 -24.95
C ARG A 4 -7.17 2.25 -25.36
N ASP A 5 -6.42 2.76 -24.41
CA ASP A 5 -5.37 3.75 -24.66
C ASP A 5 -3.96 3.16 -24.50
N SER A 6 -3.78 2.04 -23.74
CA SER A 6 -2.47 1.43 -23.57
C SER A 6 -2.15 0.42 -24.68
N LYS A 7 -0.92 0.50 -25.19
CA LYS A 7 -0.41 -0.43 -26.20
C LYS A 7 0.08 -1.71 -25.52
N SER A 8 -0.16 -2.84 -26.16
CA SER A 8 0.36 -4.14 -25.70
C SER A 8 1.89 -4.22 -25.65
N THR A 9 2.57 -3.35 -26.41
CA THR A 9 4.04 -3.28 -26.46
C THR A 9 4.65 -2.37 -25.38
N SER A 10 3.86 -1.48 -24.76
CA SER A 10 4.35 -0.53 -23.77
C SER A 10 3.97 -0.98 -22.37
N PRO A 11 4.93 -1.22 -21.45
CA PRO A 11 4.62 -1.54 -20.08
C PRO A 11 4.01 -0.32 -19.36
N ILE A 12 3.10 -0.58 -18.43
CA ILE A 12 2.49 0.43 -17.57
C ILE A 12 3.24 0.42 -16.24
N MET A 13 3.95 1.49 -15.95
CA MET A 13 4.76 1.61 -14.74
C MET A 13 4.07 2.50 -13.72
N LEU A 14 3.74 1.91 -12.57
CA LEU A 14 3.17 2.62 -11.42
C LEU A 14 4.29 2.98 -10.45
N CYS A 15 4.62 4.24 -10.39
CA CYS A 15 5.62 4.78 -9.46
C CYS A 15 4.93 5.31 -8.21
N SER A 16 5.40 4.91 -7.04
CA SER A 16 4.90 5.38 -5.74
C SER A 16 6.02 5.91 -4.87
N GLU A 17 5.66 6.69 -3.87
CA GLU A 17 6.58 7.06 -2.80
C GLU A 17 6.92 5.83 -1.94
N ALA A 18 8.05 5.89 -1.25
CA ALA A 18 8.47 4.83 -0.33
C ALA A 18 7.37 4.52 0.71
N GLY A 19 7.15 3.22 0.96
CA GLY A 19 6.13 2.76 1.88
C GLY A 19 4.70 2.70 1.32
N GLN A 20 4.49 3.07 0.04
CA GLN A 20 3.20 2.93 -0.64
C GLN A 20 3.27 1.87 -1.73
N ASP A 21 2.32 0.94 -1.73
CA ASP A 21 2.22 -0.08 -2.77
C ASP A 21 1.03 0.21 -3.70
N ALA A 22 1.35 0.45 -4.97
CA ALA A 22 0.35 0.66 -6.00
C ALA A 22 -0.23 -0.66 -6.55
N SER A 23 0.27 -1.82 -6.14
CA SER A 23 -0.15 -3.14 -6.64
C SER A 23 -1.65 -3.39 -6.40
N ALA A 24 -2.16 -3.00 -5.23
CA ALA A 24 -3.58 -3.17 -4.91
C ALA A 24 -4.53 -2.47 -5.90
N LYS A 25 -4.10 -1.36 -6.51
CA LYS A 25 -4.89 -0.66 -7.54
C LYS A 25 -4.99 -1.48 -8.82
N VAL A 26 -3.91 -2.19 -9.18
CA VAL A 26 -3.88 -3.07 -10.37
C VAL A 26 -4.72 -4.31 -10.12
N ASP A 27 -4.60 -4.91 -8.94
CA ASP A 27 -5.41 -6.07 -8.54
C ASP A 27 -6.92 -5.72 -8.55
N ALA A 28 -7.29 -4.57 -7.98
CA ALA A 28 -8.67 -4.08 -8.00
C ALA A 28 -9.18 -3.83 -9.44
N LEU A 29 -8.34 -3.28 -10.32
CA LEU A 29 -8.66 -3.08 -11.72
C LEU A 29 -8.87 -4.41 -12.45
N ALA A 30 -8.02 -5.41 -12.20
CA ALA A 30 -8.12 -6.74 -12.79
C ALA A 30 -9.44 -7.43 -12.37
N VAL A 31 -9.81 -7.32 -11.09
CA VAL A 31 -11.10 -7.83 -10.58
C VAL A 31 -12.27 -7.10 -11.23
N ALA A 32 -12.23 -5.77 -11.31
CA ALA A 32 -13.31 -4.96 -11.89
C ALA A 32 -13.56 -5.27 -13.38
N LEU A 33 -12.50 -5.61 -14.12
CA LEU A 33 -12.57 -5.95 -15.53
C LEU A 33 -12.66 -7.48 -15.78
N ASN A 34 -12.73 -8.26 -14.71
CA ASN A 34 -12.75 -9.73 -14.76
C ASN A 34 -11.62 -10.31 -15.62
N ARG A 35 -10.39 -9.77 -15.46
CA ARG A 35 -9.19 -10.20 -16.17
C ARG A 35 -8.27 -11.00 -15.24
N PRO A 36 -7.83 -12.20 -15.68
CA PRO A 36 -6.83 -12.93 -14.92
C PRO A 36 -5.50 -12.18 -14.95
N ILE A 37 -4.89 -12.02 -13.78
CA ILE A 37 -3.59 -11.37 -13.62
C ILE A 37 -2.62 -12.31 -12.90
N LEU A 38 -1.40 -12.42 -13.42
CA LEU A 38 -0.30 -13.13 -12.78
C LEU A 38 0.57 -12.12 -12.06
N SER A 39 0.68 -12.25 -10.73
CA SER A 39 1.47 -11.33 -9.90
C SER A 39 2.75 -11.99 -9.41
N VAL A 40 3.90 -11.36 -9.68
CA VAL A 40 5.23 -11.85 -9.29
C VAL A 40 5.96 -10.78 -8.49
N ALA A 41 6.51 -11.15 -7.33
CA ALA A 41 7.33 -10.26 -6.50
C ALA A 41 8.80 -10.34 -6.97
N MET A 42 9.40 -9.16 -7.21
CA MET A 42 10.77 -9.03 -7.72
C MET A 42 11.74 -8.79 -6.57
N GLY A 43 12.14 -9.82 -5.87
CA GLY A 43 13.07 -9.67 -4.73
C GLY A 43 14.08 -10.82 -4.62
N SER A 44 13.94 -11.84 -5.48
CA SER A 44 14.81 -13.03 -5.46
C SER A 44 15.11 -13.50 -6.87
N SER A 45 16.15 -14.31 -7.03
CA SER A 45 16.53 -14.95 -8.30
C SER A 45 15.43 -15.86 -8.86
N GLU A 46 14.66 -16.49 -7.98
CA GLU A 46 13.51 -17.30 -8.35
C GLU A 46 12.40 -16.42 -8.97
N GLY A 47 12.17 -15.24 -8.41
CA GLY A 47 11.23 -14.25 -8.94
C GLY A 47 11.58 -13.81 -10.35
N TYR A 48 12.85 -13.69 -10.70
CA TYR A 48 13.27 -13.34 -12.07
C TYR A 48 12.91 -14.41 -13.08
N THR A 49 13.15 -15.68 -12.74
CA THR A 49 12.83 -16.81 -13.60
C THR A 49 11.30 -16.94 -13.80
N GLU A 50 10.54 -16.76 -12.72
CA GLU A 50 9.08 -16.79 -12.78
C GLU A 50 8.51 -15.60 -13.57
N ALA A 51 9.09 -14.40 -13.40
CA ALA A 51 8.72 -13.22 -14.18
C ALA A 51 8.95 -13.42 -15.67
N ASP A 52 10.10 -13.98 -16.05
CA ASP A 52 10.43 -14.29 -17.44
C ASP A 52 9.42 -15.27 -18.06
N ARG A 53 9.07 -16.33 -17.32
CA ARG A 53 8.08 -17.31 -17.74
C ARG A 53 6.69 -16.69 -17.89
N SER A 54 6.25 -15.92 -16.86
CA SER A 54 4.94 -15.31 -16.82
C SER A 54 4.76 -14.29 -17.94
N VAL A 55 5.76 -13.44 -18.19
CA VAL A 55 5.74 -12.46 -19.29
C VAL A 55 5.69 -13.17 -20.66
N ALA A 56 6.53 -14.20 -20.87
CA ALA A 56 6.54 -14.93 -22.13
C ALA A 56 5.22 -15.67 -22.39
N GLN A 57 4.61 -16.25 -21.37
CA GLN A 57 3.32 -16.93 -21.47
C GLN A 57 2.19 -15.94 -21.72
N ALA A 58 2.11 -14.87 -20.93
CA ALA A 58 1.06 -13.87 -21.05
C ALA A 58 1.13 -13.11 -22.38
N ALA A 59 2.33 -12.84 -22.90
CA ALA A 59 2.49 -12.23 -24.21
C ALA A 59 1.86 -13.06 -25.34
N LYS A 60 1.86 -14.40 -25.22
CA LYS A 60 1.24 -15.30 -26.19
C LYS A 60 -0.28 -15.43 -25.99
N THR A 61 -0.74 -15.46 -24.75
CA THR A 61 -2.15 -15.72 -24.39
C THR A 61 -3.00 -14.47 -24.29
N GLY A 62 -2.38 -13.27 -24.25
CA GLY A 62 -3.09 -12.01 -24.03
C GLY A 62 -3.44 -11.76 -22.55
N GLY A 63 -2.78 -12.45 -21.60
CA GLY A 63 -2.98 -12.27 -20.18
C GLY A 63 -2.33 -11.00 -19.62
N TRP A 64 -2.67 -10.68 -18.37
CA TRP A 64 -2.08 -9.58 -17.63
C TRP A 64 -0.99 -10.09 -16.67
N VAL A 65 0.10 -9.32 -16.55
CA VAL A 65 1.20 -9.62 -15.62
C VAL A 65 1.50 -8.40 -14.79
N LEU A 66 1.64 -8.59 -13.49
CA LEU A 66 2.05 -7.58 -12.52
C LEU A 66 3.38 -7.99 -11.90
N LEU A 67 4.43 -7.21 -12.16
CA LEU A 67 5.72 -7.36 -11.50
C LEU A 67 5.84 -6.33 -10.38
N ARG A 68 5.97 -6.81 -9.14
CA ARG A 68 5.99 -5.96 -7.95
C ARG A 68 7.41 -5.60 -7.55
N ASN A 69 7.60 -4.33 -7.14
CA ASN A 69 8.84 -3.83 -6.58
C ASN A 69 10.06 -3.98 -7.51
N VAL A 70 9.86 -3.66 -8.79
CA VAL A 70 10.91 -3.81 -9.81
C VAL A 70 12.14 -2.93 -9.57
N HIS A 71 12.05 -1.91 -8.72
CA HIS A 71 13.19 -1.08 -8.32
C HIS A 71 14.29 -1.86 -7.58
N LEU A 72 13.96 -3.04 -7.03
CA LEU A 72 14.91 -3.92 -6.36
C LEU A 72 15.82 -4.69 -7.34
N CYS A 73 15.45 -4.75 -8.63
CA CYS A 73 16.13 -5.56 -9.65
C CYS A 73 16.53 -4.75 -10.90
N SER A 74 17.18 -3.62 -10.71
CA SER A 74 17.54 -2.68 -11.79
C SER A 74 18.33 -3.31 -12.95
N GLU A 75 19.21 -4.26 -12.66
CA GLU A 75 19.99 -4.98 -13.68
C GLU A 75 19.11 -5.87 -14.55
N TRP A 76 18.18 -6.60 -13.94
CA TRP A 76 17.23 -7.45 -14.66
C TRP A 76 16.28 -6.63 -15.54
N LEU A 77 15.91 -5.42 -15.12
CA LEU A 77 15.06 -4.53 -15.92
C LEU A 77 15.69 -4.17 -17.27
N THR A 78 17.00 -4.07 -17.35
CA THR A 78 17.71 -3.84 -18.62
C THR A 78 17.57 -5.06 -19.56
N VAL A 79 17.52 -6.26 -19.00
CA VAL A 79 17.29 -7.49 -19.76
C VAL A 79 15.83 -7.58 -20.21
N LEU A 80 14.89 -7.24 -19.33
CA LEU A 80 13.46 -7.18 -19.64
C LEU A 80 13.18 -6.24 -20.82
N GLU A 81 13.75 -5.05 -20.82
CA GLU A 81 13.59 -4.06 -21.90
C GLU A 81 14.00 -4.64 -23.26
N LYS A 82 15.19 -5.26 -23.33
CA LYS A 82 15.67 -5.89 -24.56
C LYS A 82 14.72 -6.98 -25.06
N ARG A 83 14.13 -7.75 -24.13
CA ARG A 83 13.15 -8.78 -24.48
C ARG A 83 11.84 -8.18 -24.99
N LEU A 84 11.35 -7.13 -24.35
CA LEU A 84 10.12 -6.45 -24.77
C LEU A 84 10.22 -5.92 -26.21
N HIS A 85 11.38 -5.41 -26.62
CA HIS A 85 11.61 -4.99 -28.01
C HIS A 85 11.53 -6.14 -29.03
N GLY A 86 11.82 -7.37 -28.63
CA GLY A 86 11.75 -8.56 -29.48
C GLY A 86 10.42 -9.29 -29.44
N LEU A 87 9.49 -8.88 -28.57
CA LEU A 87 8.19 -9.54 -28.43
C LEU A 87 7.17 -8.98 -29.43
N THR A 88 6.39 -9.86 -29.99
CA THR A 88 5.15 -9.54 -30.71
C THR A 88 3.96 -9.99 -29.84
N PRO A 89 3.55 -9.17 -28.87
CA PRO A 89 2.56 -9.58 -27.90
C PRO A 89 1.14 -9.59 -28.51
N HIS A 90 0.29 -10.44 -27.97
CA HIS A 90 -1.14 -10.44 -28.27
C HIS A 90 -1.78 -9.09 -27.84
N ASP A 91 -2.78 -8.61 -28.55
CA ASP A 91 -3.43 -7.30 -28.29
C ASP A 91 -3.99 -7.16 -26.86
N GLY A 92 -4.42 -8.25 -26.25
CA GLY A 92 -4.90 -8.29 -24.87
C GLY A 92 -3.81 -8.26 -23.80
N PHE A 93 -2.53 -8.43 -24.16
CA PHE A 93 -1.43 -8.45 -23.20
C PHE A 93 -1.22 -7.10 -22.54
N ARG A 94 -1.06 -7.10 -21.22
CA ARG A 94 -0.68 -5.90 -20.46
C ARG A 94 0.37 -6.28 -19.41
N LEU A 95 1.43 -5.49 -19.36
CA LEU A 95 2.50 -5.62 -18.38
C LEU A 95 2.46 -4.42 -17.44
N PHE A 96 2.19 -4.70 -16.17
CA PHE A 96 2.21 -3.71 -15.09
C PHE A 96 3.48 -3.90 -14.28
N LEU A 97 4.15 -2.79 -13.99
CA LEU A 97 5.35 -2.72 -13.17
C LEU A 97 5.07 -1.81 -12.00
N THR A 98 5.25 -2.25 -10.76
CA THR A 98 5.23 -1.34 -9.61
C THR A 98 6.63 -1.07 -9.11
N CYS A 99 6.93 0.17 -8.84
CA CYS A 99 8.25 0.59 -8.35
C CYS A 99 8.14 1.78 -7.40
N GLU A 100 9.11 1.90 -6.52
CA GLU A 100 9.35 3.16 -5.83
C GLU A 100 10.12 4.12 -6.73
N ILE A 101 9.93 5.42 -6.51
CA ILE A 101 10.66 6.47 -7.23
C ILE A 101 12.14 6.36 -6.85
N SER A 102 12.96 5.90 -7.78
CA SER A 102 14.38 5.64 -7.57
C SER A 102 15.21 6.05 -8.78
N THR A 103 16.39 6.59 -8.52
CA THR A 103 17.39 6.92 -9.56
C THR A 103 18.02 5.70 -10.21
N LYS A 104 17.79 4.49 -9.66
CA LYS A 104 18.35 3.23 -10.17
C LYS A 104 17.56 2.65 -11.35
N LEU A 105 16.37 3.20 -11.64
CA LEU A 105 15.54 2.71 -12.75
C LEU A 105 16.19 3.04 -14.10
N PRO A 106 16.25 2.09 -15.05
CA PRO A 106 16.81 2.33 -16.39
C PRO A 106 16.01 3.40 -17.13
N SER A 107 16.67 4.47 -17.55
CA SER A 107 16.04 5.58 -18.28
C SER A 107 15.45 5.17 -19.62
N SER A 108 15.99 4.15 -20.25
CA SER A 108 15.49 3.55 -21.48
C SER A 108 14.12 2.90 -21.28
N LEU A 109 13.96 2.11 -20.20
CA LEU A 109 12.68 1.50 -19.86
C LEU A 109 11.62 2.57 -19.52
N LEU A 110 12.01 3.62 -18.81
CA LEU A 110 11.09 4.73 -18.48
C LEU A 110 10.55 5.42 -19.75
N ARG A 111 11.36 5.54 -20.80
CA ARG A 111 10.93 6.16 -22.07
C ARG A 111 9.92 5.32 -22.86
N VAL A 112 9.99 4.00 -22.73
CA VAL A 112 9.09 3.06 -23.43
C VAL A 112 7.81 2.81 -22.63
N SER A 113 7.86 3.03 -21.31
CA SER A 113 6.76 2.79 -20.39
C SER A 113 5.76 3.94 -20.31
N GLU A 114 4.50 3.62 -20.12
CA GLU A 114 3.49 4.58 -19.70
C GLU A 114 3.59 4.75 -18.17
N ILE A 115 4.04 5.92 -17.71
CA ILE A 115 4.31 6.15 -16.30
C ILE A 115 3.09 6.78 -15.62
N LEU A 116 2.61 6.11 -14.57
CA LEU A 116 1.57 6.60 -13.67
C LEU A 116 2.17 6.82 -12.29
N VAL A 117 2.16 8.03 -11.81
CA VAL A 117 2.64 8.36 -10.47
C VAL A 117 1.49 8.26 -9.48
N ALA A 118 1.64 7.40 -8.48
CA ALA A 118 0.71 7.28 -7.37
C ALA A 118 1.19 8.17 -6.23
N GLU A 119 0.72 9.41 -6.23
CA GLU A 119 1.03 10.36 -5.16
C GLU A 119 0.28 10.03 -3.87
N ALA A 120 0.93 10.30 -2.74
CA ALA A 120 0.29 10.23 -1.44
C ALA A 120 -0.84 11.26 -1.35
N SER A 121 -1.92 10.89 -0.69
CA SER A 121 -2.98 11.84 -0.39
C SER A 121 -2.44 12.99 0.47
N THR A 122 -2.57 14.23 0.02
CA THR A 122 -2.09 15.39 0.72
C THR A 122 -3.14 15.95 1.68
N GLY A 123 -2.76 16.16 2.93
CA GLY A 123 -3.61 16.74 3.96
C GLY A 123 -4.39 15.72 4.80
N ILE A 124 -4.73 16.12 6.02
CA ILE A 124 -5.41 15.26 7.01
C ILE A 124 -6.76 14.75 6.49
N LYS A 125 -7.54 15.61 5.83
CA LYS A 125 -8.85 15.24 5.30
C LYS A 125 -8.74 14.11 4.26
N ALA A 126 -7.83 14.23 3.31
CA ALA A 126 -7.65 13.24 2.26
C ALA A 126 -7.07 11.92 2.80
N GLY A 127 -6.11 12.00 3.74
CA GLY A 127 -5.57 10.84 4.45
C GLY A 127 -6.64 10.08 5.24
N LEU A 128 -7.50 10.80 5.95
CA LEU A 128 -8.62 10.23 6.71
C LEU A 128 -9.63 9.55 5.76
N GLN A 129 -10.02 10.23 4.69
CA GLN A 129 -10.94 9.66 3.70
C GLN A 129 -10.38 8.40 3.04
N ARG A 130 -9.07 8.38 2.75
CA ARG A 130 -8.42 7.22 2.16
C ARG A 130 -8.48 6.01 3.08
N LEU A 131 -8.02 6.12 4.33
CA LEU A 131 -8.01 4.98 5.25
C LEU A 131 -9.43 4.57 5.64
N PHE A 132 -10.30 5.52 6.00
CA PHE A 132 -11.67 5.20 6.38
C PHE A 132 -12.46 4.60 5.22
N GLY A 133 -12.25 5.11 4.00
CA GLY A 133 -12.87 4.57 2.78
C GLY A 133 -12.33 3.20 2.34
N SER A 134 -11.14 2.80 2.79
CA SER A 134 -10.60 1.46 2.50
C SER A 134 -11.18 0.37 3.41
N ILE A 135 -11.88 0.73 4.50
CA ILE A 135 -12.50 -0.23 5.41
C ILE A 135 -13.79 -0.77 4.77
N PRO A 136 -13.91 -2.09 4.56
CA PRO A 136 -15.14 -2.67 4.00
C PRO A 136 -16.36 -2.36 4.87
N ALA A 137 -17.51 -2.03 4.24
CA ALA A 137 -18.74 -1.75 4.95
C ALA A 137 -19.14 -2.89 5.91
N ALA A 138 -19.00 -4.14 5.49
CA ALA A 138 -19.27 -5.31 6.34
C ALA A 138 -18.40 -5.35 7.60
N ARG A 139 -17.19 -4.79 7.58
CA ARG A 139 -16.33 -4.66 8.76
C ARG A 139 -16.76 -3.48 9.64
N ALA A 140 -17.12 -2.36 9.02
CA ALA A 140 -17.55 -1.15 9.73
C ALA A 140 -18.89 -1.34 10.45
N ASP A 141 -19.80 -2.13 9.85
CA ASP A 141 -21.13 -2.42 10.40
C ASP A 141 -21.14 -3.53 11.47
N ARG A 142 -19.99 -4.17 11.71
CA ARG A 142 -19.87 -5.24 12.70
C ARG A 142 -20.04 -4.68 14.12
N ALA A 143 -20.88 -5.35 14.92
CA ALA A 143 -21.07 -5.01 16.33
C ALA A 143 -19.77 -5.12 17.14
N PRO A 144 -19.57 -4.32 18.19
CA PRO A 144 -20.43 -3.21 18.64
C PRO A 144 -20.24 -1.93 17.83
N ALA A 145 -21.19 -0.98 17.89
CA ALA A 145 -21.15 0.28 17.13
C ALA A 145 -19.93 1.16 17.46
N GLU A 146 -19.37 1.04 18.65
CA GLU A 146 -18.16 1.72 19.12
C GLU A 146 -16.93 1.38 18.29
N ARG A 147 -16.92 0.21 17.65
CA ARG A 147 -15.86 -0.25 16.74
C ARG A 147 -15.63 0.75 15.60
N CYS A 148 -16.70 1.15 14.93
CA CYS A 148 -16.62 2.12 13.83
C CYS A 148 -16.06 3.47 14.31
N ARG A 149 -16.39 3.88 15.53
CA ARG A 149 -15.81 5.11 16.13
C ARG A 149 -14.30 4.98 16.36
N LEU A 150 -13.84 3.82 16.83
CA LEU A 150 -12.41 3.53 16.99
C LEU A 150 -11.67 3.53 15.64
N TYR A 151 -12.31 3.02 14.58
CA TYR A 151 -11.76 3.13 13.23
C TYR A 151 -11.62 4.57 12.76
N GLY A 152 -12.60 5.42 13.09
CA GLY A 152 -12.54 6.86 12.81
C GLY A 152 -11.36 7.52 13.53
N LEU A 153 -11.17 7.21 14.81
CA LEU A 153 -10.04 7.71 15.61
C LEU A 153 -8.69 7.24 15.06
N LEU A 154 -8.58 5.93 14.71
CA LEU A 154 -7.37 5.39 14.10
C LEU A 154 -7.08 6.07 12.76
N SER A 155 -8.11 6.27 11.93
CA SER A 155 -7.96 6.91 10.62
C SER A 155 -7.47 8.36 10.76
N TRP A 156 -7.99 9.08 11.75
CA TRP A 156 -7.52 10.42 12.08
C TRP A 156 -6.06 10.40 12.55
N PHE A 157 -5.72 9.51 13.48
CA PHE A 157 -4.35 9.36 13.98
C PHE A 157 -3.37 9.04 12.86
N ASN A 158 -3.70 8.07 12.01
CA ASN A 158 -2.88 7.71 10.85
C ASN A 158 -2.68 8.89 9.89
N ALA A 159 -3.75 9.65 9.62
CA ALA A 159 -3.66 10.84 8.77
C ALA A 159 -2.74 11.91 9.36
N VAL A 160 -2.78 12.14 10.68
CA VAL A 160 -1.89 13.09 11.36
C VAL A 160 -0.44 12.61 11.33
N VAL A 161 -0.19 11.32 11.56
CA VAL A 161 1.16 10.73 11.52
C VAL A 161 1.78 10.91 10.13
N HIS A 162 1.02 10.61 9.08
CA HIS A 162 1.48 10.81 7.69
C HIS A 162 1.66 12.28 7.33
N GLU A 163 0.74 13.17 7.75
CA GLU A 163 0.89 14.59 7.45
C GLU A 163 2.15 15.18 8.09
N ARG A 164 2.54 14.74 9.29
CA ARG A 164 3.78 15.18 9.94
C ARG A 164 5.05 14.83 9.16
N LEU A 165 5.03 13.76 8.34
CA LEU A 165 6.19 13.40 7.49
C LEU A 165 6.53 14.49 6.48
N ARG A 166 5.54 15.25 6.03
CA ARG A 166 5.72 16.35 5.08
C ARG A 166 6.48 17.53 5.66
N TYR A 167 6.50 17.66 6.98
CA TYR A 167 7.12 18.79 7.69
C TYR A 167 8.44 18.37 8.37
N THR A 168 9.14 17.41 7.85
CA THR A 168 10.48 17.05 8.33
C THR A 168 11.44 18.24 8.12
N PRO A 169 12.22 18.69 9.13
CA PRO A 169 12.39 18.08 10.46
C PRO A 169 11.44 18.61 11.56
N LEU A 170 10.48 19.46 11.27
CA LEU A 170 9.57 20.05 12.26
C LEU A 170 8.50 19.07 12.74
N GLY A 171 7.93 18.28 11.85
CA GLY A 171 6.91 17.28 12.18
C GLY A 171 7.52 16.05 12.85
N TRP A 172 8.52 15.50 12.20
CA TRP A 172 9.37 14.41 12.68
C TRP A 172 10.82 14.83 12.48
N THR A 173 11.74 14.41 13.35
CA THR A 173 13.17 14.77 13.23
C THR A 173 13.82 14.17 11.99
N LYS A 174 13.31 13.03 11.52
CA LYS A 174 13.71 12.36 10.28
C LYS A 174 12.52 11.76 9.55
N ALA A 175 12.72 11.34 8.32
CA ALA A 175 11.72 10.59 7.57
C ALA A 175 11.57 9.17 8.13
N TYR A 176 10.34 8.78 8.46
CA TYR A 176 9.95 7.42 8.84
C TYR A 176 9.05 6.83 7.76
N GLU A 177 9.04 5.52 7.65
CA GLU A 177 8.12 4.83 6.76
C GLU A 177 6.96 4.26 7.57
N PHE A 178 5.75 4.72 7.27
CA PHE A 178 4.50 4.16 7.75
C PHE A 178 3.74 3.57 6.59
N ASN A 179 3.47 2.28 6.65
CA ASN A 179 2.88 1.52 5.55
C ASN A 179 1.38 1.32 5.74
N GLU A 180 0.67 0.99 4.67
CA GLU A 180 -0.73 0.57 4.75
C GLU A 180 -0.91 -0.69 5.61
N SER A 181 0.10 -1.55 5.66
CA SER A 181 0.14 -2.72 6.53
C SER A 181 0.09 -2.36 8.02
N ASP A 182 0.72 -1.26 8.44
CA ASP A 182 0.70 -0.82 9.84
C ASP A 182 -0.72 -0.40 10.23
N ALA A 183 -1.44 0.28 9.33
CA ALA A 183 -2.84 0.65 9.54
C ALA A 183 -3.77 -0.58 9.53
N ALA A 184 -3.54 -1.55 8.65
CA ALA A 184 -4.30 -2.80 8.62
C ALA A 184 -4.11 -3.60 9.91
N CYS A 185 -2.87 -3.77 10.38
CA CYS A 185 -2.57 -4.40 11.66
C CYS A 185 -3.24 -3.66 12.84
N ALA A 186 -3.25 -2.32 12.80
CA ALA A 186 -3.91 -1.54 13.85
C ALA A 186 -5.43 -1.77 13.88
N LEU A 187 -6.07 -1.87 12.70
CA LEU A 187 -7.48 -2.24 12.61
C LEU A 187 -7.75 -3.64 13.16
N ASP A 188 -6.88 -4.61 12.87
CA ASP A 188 -7.01 -6.00 13.35
C ASP A 188 -6.84 -6.07 14.88
N VAL A 189 -5.91 -5.30 15.44
CA VAL A 189 -5.73 -5.17 16.89
C VAL A 189 -6.98 -4.58 17.55
N ILE A 190 -7.57 -3.54 16.97
CA ILE A 190 -8.83 -2.97 17.48
C ILE A 190 -9.93 -4.03 17.46
N ASP A 191 -10.08 -4.78 16.36
CA ASP A 191 -11.08 -5.84 16.28
C ASP A 191 -10.91 -6.90 17.36
N GLN A 192 -9.70 -7.40 17.51
CA GLN A 192 -9.39 -8.45 18.47
C GLN A 192 -9.72 -8.02 19.92
N TRP A 193 -9.33 -6.79 20.29
CA TRP A 193 -9.58 -6.28 21.64
C TRP A 193 -11.03 -5.92 21.88
N VAL A 194 -11.71 -5.36 20.91
CA VAL A 194 -13.15 -5.06 21.00
C VAL A 194 -13.97 -6.33 21.06
N ASP A 195 -13.65 -7.35 20.24
CA ASP A 195 -14.32 -8.66 20.30
C ASP A 195 -14.14 -9.34 21.65
N GLY A 196 -12.95 -9.24 22.26
CA GLY A 196 -12.67 -9.81 23.57
C GLY A 196 -13.51 -9.18 24.70
N VAL A 197 -13.81 -7.88 24.58
CA VAL A 197 -14.63 -7.17 25.59
C VAL A 197 -16.10 -7.24 25.27
N ALA A 198 -16.49 -7.06 24.01
CA ALA A 198 -17.88 -6.95 23.61
C ALA A 198 -18.62 -8.29 23.64
N GLY A 199 -17.96 -9.37 23.21
CA GLY A 199 -18.65 -10.63 22.97
C GLY A 199 -19.81 -10.44 21.98
N PRO A 200 -21.03 -10.94 22.31
CA PRO A 200 -22.20 -10.78 21.44
C PRO A 200 -22.95 -9.45 21.60
N ARG A 201 -22.44 -8.50 22.39
CA ARG A 201 -23.13 -7.23 22.69
C ARG A 201 -23.12 -6.28 21.51
N ALA A 202 -24.24 -5.60 21.25
CA ALA A 202 -24.37 -4.58 20.20
C ALA A 202 -23.72 -3.25 20.59
N HIS A 203 -23.61 -2.96 21.87
CA HIS A 203 -23.04 -1.74 22.45
C HIS A 203 -22.14 -2.07 23.63
N VAL A 204 -21.08 -1.31 23.78
CA VAL A 204 -20.13 -1.40 24.92
C VAL A 204 -19.89 0.01 25.46
N SER A 205 -19.92 0.16 26.78
CA SER A 205 -19.58 1.44 27.40
C SER A 205 -18.14 1.83 27.03
N PRO A 206 -17.87 3.11 26.70
CA PRO A 206 -16.51 3.58 26.45
C PRO A 206 -15.54 3.27 27.61
N GLU A 207 -16.03 3.21 28.84
CA GLU A 207 -15.22 2.90 30.03
C GLU A 207 -14.77 1.44 30.09
N GLU A 208 -15.52 0.52 29.46
CA GLU A 208 -15.16 -0.89 29.38
C GLU A 208 -14.13 -1.19 28.31
N LEU A 209 -13.89 -0.25 27.39
CA LEU A 209 -12.91 -0.43 26.32
C LEU A 209 -11.49 -0.45 26.90
N PRO A 210 -10.61 -1.33 26.42
CA PRO A 210 -9.25 -1.48 26.95
C PRO A 210 -8.31 -0.39 26.42
N TRP A 211 -8.61 0.87 26.71
CA TRP A 211 -7.87 2.04 26.19
C TRP A 211 -6.37 1.99 26.45
N GLN A 212 -5.97 1.52 27.64
CA GLN A 212 -4.56 1.42 27.99
C GLN A 212 -3.84 0.42 27.10
N ALA A 213 -4.45 -0.75 26.85
CA ALA A 213 -3.87 -1.76 25.99
C ALA A 213 -3.78 -1.28 24.54
N LEU A 214 -4.86 -0.70 23.99
CA LEU A 214 -4.90 -0.17 22.63
C LEU A 214 -3.85 0.93 22.44
N ARG A 215 -3.78 1.90 23.36
CA ARG A 215 -2.77 2.97 23.32
C ARG A 215 -1.35 2.42 23.38
N THR A 216 -1.09 1.45 24.26
CA THR A 216 0.23 0.85 24.41
C THR A 216 0.65 0.12 23.14
N LEU A 217 -0.23 -0.70 22.56
CA LEU A 217 0.06 -1.43 21.31
C LEU A 217 0.30 -0.49 20.14
N LEU A 218 -0.54 0.53 19.96
CA LEU A 218 -0.35 1.53 18.91
C LEU A 218 0.94 2.33 19.12
N SER A 219 1.24 2.74 20.38
CA SER A 219 2.38 3.59 20.67
C SER A 219 3.72 2.88 20.70
N GLN A 220 3.77 1.64 21.12
CA GLN A 220 5.04 0.96 21.34
C GLN A 220 5.36 -0.06 20.23
N SER A 221 4.35 -0.75 19.73
CA SER A 221 4.55 -1.82 18.77
C SER A 221 4.32 -1.37 17.33
N LEU A 222 3.12 -0.96 16.97
CA LEU A 222 2.75 -0.69 15.59
C LEU A 222 3.42 0.58 15.03
N TYR A 223 2.91 1.74 15.38
CA TYR A 223 3.50 3.01 14.92
C TYR A 223 4.80 3.33 15.68
N GLY A 224 4.85 2.99 16.95
CA GLY A 224 6.00 3.29 17.76
C GLY A 224 7.23 2.44 17.52
N GLY A 225 7.04 1.22 17.04
CA GLY A 225 8.15 0.36 16.63
C GLY A 225 8.94 0.91 15.43
N ARG A 226 8.34 1.80 14.65
CA ARG A 226 8.98 2.48 13.52
C ARG A 226 9.81 3.70 13.94
N ILE A 227 9.56 4.25 15.13
CA ILE A 227 10.16 5.50 15.58
C ILE A 227 11.29 5.18 16.55
N ASP A 228 12.52 5.44 16.14
CA ASP A 228 13.74 5.16 16.90
C ASP A 228 14.32 6.41 17.60
N HIS A 229 14.00 7.64 17.13
CA HIS A 229 14.55 8.85 17.70
C HIS A 229 13.84 9.23 19.00
N PRO A 230 14.56 9.49 20.13
CA PRO A 230 13.96 9.73 21.45
C PRO A 230 12.96 10.89 21.49
N PHE A 231 13.27 12.01 20.84
CA PHE A 231 12.36 13.16 20.78
C PHE A 231 11.05 12.82 20.08
N ASP A 232 11.10 12.06 19.00
CA ASP A 232 9.92 11.66 18.26
C ASP A 232 9.09 10.64 19.03
N GLN A 233 9.73 9.79 19.83
CA GLN A 233 9.02 8.88 20.72
C GLN A 233 8.19 9.62 21.78
N VAL A 234 8.70 10.72 22.33
CA VAL A 234 7.94 11.58 23.24
C VAL A 234 6.79 12.27 22.49
N GLY A 235 7.08 12.85 21.32
CA GLY A 235 6.09 13.54 20.48
C GLY A 235 4.91 12.66 20.08
N LYS A 236 5.15 11.39 19.72
CA LYS A 236 4.09 10.42 19.44
C LYS A 236 3.22 10.12 20.65
N GLY A 237 3.81 10.08 21.84
CA GLY A 237 3.09 9.87 23.09
C GLY A 237 2.04 10.97 23.34
N TYR A 238 2.33 12.22 22.97
CA TYR A 238 1.34 13.30 23.02
C TYR A 238 0.21 13.12 22.01
N LEU A 239 0.51 12.69 20.78
CA LEU A 239 -0.52 12.44 19.76
C LEU A 239 -1.49 11.33 20.19
N LEU A 240 -0.99 10.26 20.81
CA LEU A 240 -1.82 9.16 21.29
C LEU A 240 -2.61 9.48 22.56
N LYS A 241 -2.24 10.52 23.30
CA LYS A 241 -3.08 11.04 24.41
C LYS A 241 -4.32 11.77 23.89
N LEU A 242 -4.33 12.19 22.62
CA LEU A 242 -5.49 12.80 21.98
C LEU A 242 -6.51 11.78 21.46
N LEU A 243 -6.13 10.51 21.37
CA LEU A 243 -7.03 9.36 21.18
C LEU A 243 -7.67 8.93 22.50
#